data_54042970427676e959a4438527c18ea1
#
_entry.id   54042970427676e959a4438527c18ea1
#
_cell.length_a   1.000
_cell.length_b   1.000
_cell.length_c   1.000
_cell.angle_alpha   90.00
_cell.angle_beta   90.00
_cell.angle_gamma   90.00
#
_symmetry.space_group_name_H-M   'P 1'
#
loop_
_entity.id
_entity.type
_entity.pdbx_description
1 polymer ?
#
loop_
_entity_poly.entity_id
_entity_poly.type
_entity_poly.pdbx_seq_one_letter_code
_entity_poly.pdbx_strand_id
1 'polypeptide(L)'
;MHKNKYKYVSVAAMVAVILLLGLYMWMTYRSTVNDISERAGNQLPWAMFYESYNRAELLSKEDTLSLPELRGDLSLVSSVEGMNDVLRRRYHSEVSLDTLALFVDSLLSVVNLDRNFTILEVDNAGRILRQNNELLTPTSLKTRVFSIRRDQSKGIS
;
A
#
# COMPACT_ATOMS: atom_id res chain seq x y z
N MET A 1 41.16 31.62 -37.25
CA MET A 1 39.84 30.93 -37.35
C MET A 1 39.68 29.72 -36.44
N HIS A 2 40.71 29.15 -35.80
CA HIS A 2 40.63 27.97 -34.91
C HIS A 2 40.12 28.24 -33.46
N LYS A 3 40.35 29.40 -32.90
CA LYS A 3 40.01 29.73 -31.49
C LYS A 3 38.50 29.64 -31.15
N ASN A 4 37.64 29.92 -32.10
CA ASN A 4 36.18 29.85 -31.88
C ASN A 4 35.61 28.41 -31.89
N LYS A 5 36.21 27.49 -32.67
CA LYS A 5 35.78 26.09 -32.72
C LYS A 5 35.94 25.41 -31.36
N TYR A 6 37.03 25.63 -30.64
CA TYR A 6 37.24 25.04 -29.31
C TYR A 6 36.25 25.56 -28.25
N LYS A 7 35.85 26.85 -28.35
CA LYS A 7 34.82 27.40 -27.44
C LYS A 7 33.47 26.71 -27.65
N TYR A 8 33.04 26.49 -28.90
CA TYR A 8 31.78 25.81 -29.18
C TYR A 8 31.80 24.33 -28.73
N VAL A 9 32.92 23.65 -28.95
CA VAL A 9 33.10 22.26 -28.51
C VAL A 9 33.07 22.16 -26.99
N SER A 10 33.71 23.06 -26.28
CA SER A 10 33.70 23.10 -24.82
C SER A 10 32.31 23.39 -24.25
N VAL A 11 31.56 24.33 -24.84
CA VAL A 11 30.19 24.63 -24.45
C VAL A 11 29.28 23.45 -24.73
N ALA A 12 29.38 22.82 -25.89
CA ALA A 12 28.59 21.65 -26.24
C ALA A 12 28.87 20.46 -25.27
N ALA A 13 30.13 20.23 -24.92
CA ALA A 13 30.50 19.21 -23.96
C ALA A 13 29.93 19.50 -22.57
N MET A 14 29.98 20.75 -22.11
CA MET A 14 29.40 21.16 -20.83
C MET A 14 27.87 20.96 -20.80
N VAL A 15 27.17 21.33 -21.87
CA VAL A 15 25.73 21.11 -22.00
C VAL A 15 25.39 19.62 -21.98
N ALA A 16 26.18 18.79 -22.70
CA ALA A 16 25.99 17.34 -22.70
C ALA A 16 26.17 16.73 -21.31
N VAL A 17 27.17 17.17 -20.54
CA VAL A 17 27.38 16.71 -19.16
C VAL A 17 26.22 17.10 -18.26
N ILE A 18 25.71 18.33 -18.37
CA ILE A 18 24.55 18.79 -17.58
C ILE A 18 23.30 17.95 -17.89
N LEU A 19 23.06 17.66 -19.18
CA LEU A 19 21.93 16.83 -19.59
C LEU A 19 22.06 15.39 -19.08
N LEU A 20 23.26 14.80 -19.15
CA LEU A 20 23.51 13.46 -18.61
C LEU A 20 23.33 13.40 -17.11
N LEU A 21 23.82 14.40 -16.37
CA LEU A 21 23.61 14.49 -14.91
C LEU A 21 22.12 14.64 -14.58
N GLY A 22 21.38 15.48 -15.30
CA GLY A 22 19.95 15.64 -15.12
C GLY A 22 19.19 14.34 -15.39
N LEU A 23 19.54 13.63 -16.46
CA LEU A 23 18.94 12.32 -16.78
C LEU A 23 19.26 11.29 -15.70
N TYR A 24 20.51 11.23 -15.23
CA TYR A 24 20.93 10.33 -14.16
C TYR A 24 20.16 10.61 -12.86
N MET A 25 20.08 11.87 -12.44
CA MET A 25 19.32 12.26 -11.26
C MET A 25 17.83 11.89 -11.38
N TRP A 26 17.23 12.13 -12.55
CA TRP A 26 15.82 11.76 -12.79
C TRP A 26 15.60 10.25 -12.72
N MET A 27 16.48 9.45 -13.34
CA MET A 27 16.41 7.99 -13.28
C MET A 27 16.57 7.47 -11.85
N THR A 28 17.54 8.00 -11.11
CA THR A 28 17.79 7.62 -9.72
C THR A 28 16.59 7.97 -8.84
N TYR A 29 16.05 9.20 -8.98
CA TYR A 29 14.87 9.63 -8.26
C TYR A 29 13.67 8.70 -8.53
N ARG A 30 13.39 8.41 -9.81
CA ARG A 30 12.29 7.52 -10.20
C ARG A 30 12.46 6.10 -9.66
N SER A 31 13.67 5.57 -9.68
CA SER A 31 13.99 4.26 -9.13
C SER A 31 13.75 4.22 -7.62
N THR A 32 14.21 5.25 -6.89
CA THR A 32 14.03 5.36 -5.44
C THR A 32 12.55 5.48 -5.06
N VAL A 33 11.79 6.30 -5.78
CA VAL A 33 10.34 6.45 -5.56
C VAL A 33 9.60 5.13 -5.77
N ASN A 34 9.94 4.39 -6.83
CA ASN A 34 9.33 3.09 -7.10
C ASN A 34 9.69 2.06 -6.01
N ASP A 35 10.95 2.02 -5.58
CA ASP A 35 11.41 1.11 -4.52
C ASP A 35 10.69 1.38 -3.19
N ILE A 36 10.57 2.65 -2.79
CA ILE A 36 9.83 3.04 -1.58
C ILE A 36 8.35 2.63 -1.70
N SER A 37 7.71 2.93 -2.83
CA SER A 37 6.30 2.58 -3.07
C SER A 37 6.07 1.07 -3.05
N GLU A 38 6.99 0.29 -3.60
CA GLU A 38 6.92 -1.17 -3.60
C GLU A 38 7.11 -1.74 -2.20
N ARG A 39 8.14 -1.28 -1.47
CA ARG A 39 8.39 -1.72 -0.09
C ARG A 39 7.22 -1.40 0.83
N ALA A 40 6.68 -0.19 0.76
CA ALA A 40 5.50 0.18 1.55
C ALA A 40 4.28 -0.67 1.16
N GLY A 41 4.03 -0.85 -0.14
CA GLY A 41 2.93 -1.67 -0.64
C GLY A 41 3.01 -3.13 -0.21
N ASN A 42 4.21 -3.70 -0.10
CA ASN A 42 4.41 -5.08 0.34
C ASN A 42 4.11 -5.29 1.85
N GLN A 43 4.03 -4.22 2.65
CA GLN A 43 3.65 -4.33 4.06
C GLN A 43 2.12 -4.38 4.25
N LEU A 44 1.35 -3.84 3.32
CA LEU A 44 -0.10 -3.74 3.46
C LEU A 44 -0.82 -5.10 3.60
N PRO A 45 -0.50 -6.17 2.84
CA PRO A 45 -1.11 -7.49 3.04
C PRO A 45 -0.85 -8.06 4.44
N TRP A 46 0.35 -7.84 4.99
CA TRP A 46 0.69 -8.27 6.34
C TRP A 46 -0.09 -7.48 7.40
N ALA A 47 -0.20 -6.16 7.23
CA ALA A 47 -1.00 -5.33 8.12
C ALA A 47 -2.48 -5.76 8.09
N MET A 48 -3.02 -6.03 6.91
CA MET A 48 -4.39 -6.54 6.74
C MET A 48 -4.58 -7.91 7.39
N PHE A 49 -3.59 -8.79 7.31
CA PHE A 49 -3.63 -10.09 7.99
C PHE A 49 -3.68 -9.90 9.51
N TYR A 50 -2.80 -9.06 10.08
CA TYR A 50 -2.79 -8.80 11.52
C TYR A 50 -4.07 -8.11 12.00
N GLU A 51 -4.60 -7.16 11.24
CA GLU A 51 -5.87 -6.51 11.55
C GLU A 51 -7.02 -7.51 11.56
N SER A 52 -7.12 -8.37 10.55
CA SER A 52 -8.15 -9.40 10.47
C SER A 52 -8.06 -10.42 11.59
N TYR A 53 -6.83 -10.81 11.95
CA TYR A 53 -6.58 -11.70 13.08
C TYR A 53 -7.00 -11.04 14.41
N ASN A 54 -6.64 -9.78 14.62
CA ASN A 54 -7.03 -9.02 15.82
C ASN A 54 -8.56 -8.89 15.95
N ARG A 55 -9.27 -8.61 14.86
CA ARG A 55 -10.74 -8.61 14.84
C ARG A 55 -11.32 -9.97 15.20
N ALA A 56 -10.78 -11.04 14.64
CA ALA A 56 -11.20 -12.40 14.97
C ALA A 56 -10.99 -12.71 16.46
N GLU A 57 -9.87 -12.27 17.05
CA GLU A 57 -9.59 -12.43 18.47
C GLU A 57 -10.55 -11.62 19.36
N LEU A 58 -10.88 -10.40 18.99
CA LEU A 58 -11.85 -9.56 19.70
C LEU A 58 -13.24 -10.20 19.68
N LEU A 59 -13.71 -10.66 18.52
CA LEU A 59 -14.99 -11.35 18.39
C LEU A 59 -15.06 -12.61 19.27
N SER A 60 -13.94 -13.31 19.45
CA SER A 60 -13.88 -14.49 20.30
C SER A 60 -13.93 -14.17 21.81
N LYS A 61 -13.49 -12.97 22.23
CA LYS A 61 -13.50 -12.51 23.61
C LYS A 61 -14.86 -11.95 24.06
N GLU A 62 -15.66 -11.44 23.11
CA GLU A 62 -16.97 -10.85 23.41
C GLU A 62 -18.09 -11.89 23.64
N ASP A 63 -17.77 -13.16 23.84
CA ASP A 63 -18.70 -14.29 24.06
C ASP A 63 -19.80 -14.46 22.98
N THR A 64 -19.72 -13.69 21.90
CA THR A 64 -20.68 -13.78 20.80
C THR A 64 -20.43 -14.99 19.90
N LEU A 65 -19.26 -15.67 20.07
CA LEU A 65 -18.83 -16.77 19.22
C LEU A 65 -18.05 -17.83 19.97
N SER A 66 -18.36 -19.08 19.70
CA SER A 66 -17.47 -20.16 20.13
C SER A 66 -16.18 -20.12 19.31
N LEU A 67 -15.02 -20.05 19.98
CA LEU A 67 -13.67 -20.13 19.37
C LEU A 67 -13.52 -21.28 18.33
N PRO A 68 -14.12 -22.49 18.53
CA PRO A 68 -14.06 -23.57 17.56
C PRO A 68 -14.76 -23.25 16.22
N GLU A 69 -15.90 -22.56 16.24
CA GLU A 69 -16.63 -22.19 15.02
C GLU A 69 -15.86 -21.16 14.19
N LEU A 70 -15.36 -20.11 14.85
CA LEU A 70 -14.54 -19.10 14.20
C LEU A 70 -13.27 -19.71 13.57
N ARG A 71 -12.58 -20.59 14.29
CA ARG A 71 -11.42 -21.32 13.78
C ARG A 71 -11.77 -22.22 12.61
N GLY A 72 -12.91 -22.91 12.68
CA GLY A 72 -13.42 -23.74 11.59
C GLY A 72 -13.64 -22.92 10.32
N ASP A 73 -14.31 -21.79 10.42
CA ASP A 73 -14.58 -20.90 9.29
C ASP A 73 -13.30 -20.31 8.69
N LEU A 74 -12.37 -19.86 9.53
CA LEU A 74 -11.10 -19.26 9.08
C LEU A 74 -10.11 -20.31 8.54
N SER A 75 -10.16 -21.55 9.02
CA SER A 75 -9.29 -22.64 8.52
C SER A 75 -9.59 -23.02 7.07
N LEU A 76 -10.78 -22.73 6.57
CA LEU A 76 -11.18 -22.97 5.19
C LEU A 76 -10.73 -21.86 4.23
N VAL A 77 -10.12 -20.81 4.76
CA VAL A 77 -9.75 -19.63 3.99
C VAL A 77 -8.24 -19.50 3.89
N SER A 78 -7.72 -19.52 2.68
CA SER A 78 -6.29 -19.46 2.38
C SER A 78 -5.77 -18.04 2.07
N SER A 79 -6.64 -17.03 2.08
CA SER A 79 -6.28 -15.64 1.73
C SER A 79 -6.83 -14.62 2.72
N VAL A 80 -6.15 -13.47 2.80
CA VAL A 80 -6.56 -12.34 3.66
C VAL A 80 -7.92 -11.77 3.21
N GLU A 81 -8.14 -11.70 1.90
CA GLU A 81 -9.42 -11.26 1.33
C GLU A 81 -10.57 -12.19 1.73
N GLY A 82 -10.33 -13.51 1.68
CA GLY A 82 -11.31 -14.49 2.11
C GLY A 82 -11.62 -14.39 3.59
N MET A 83 -10.61 -14.18 4.44
CA MET A 83 -10.77 -13.98 5.88
C MET A 83 -11.61 -12.73 6.18
N ASN A 84 -11.32 -11.61 5.50
CA ASN A 84 -12.11 -10.40 5.60
C ASN A 84 -13.55 -10.59 5.14
N ASP A 85 -13.78 -11.37 4.07
CA ASP A 85 -15.11 -11.65 3.55
C ASP A 85 -15.94 -12.47 4.55
N VAL A 86 -15.34 -13.48 5.19
CA VAL A 86 -15.99 -14.27 6.27
C VAL A 86 -16.33 -13.37 7.45
N LEU A 87 -15.37 -12.59 7.96
CA LEU A 87 -15.58 -11.71 9.11
C LEU A 87 -16.71 -10.70 8.86
N ARG A 88 -16.76 -10.13 7.67
CA ARG A 88 -17.81 -9.17 7.30
C ARG A 88 -19.17 -9.81 7.12
N ARG A 89 -19.28 -10.90 6.33
CA ARG A 89 -20.57 -11.50 5.96
C ARG A 89 -21.22 -12.25 7.10
N ARG A 90 -20.42 -13.01 7.84
CA ARG A 90 -20.96 -13.88 8.89
C ARG A 90 -21.02 -13.21 10.25
N TYR A 91 -20.06 -12.31 10.51
CA TYR A 91 -19.92 -11.66 11.82
C TYR A 91 -20.16 -10.16 11.79
N HIS A 92 -20.56 -9.61 10.64
CA HIS A 92 -20.82 -8.17 10.45
C HIS A 92 -19.67 -7.26 10.90
N SER A 93 -18.44 -7.80 10.91
CA SER A 93 -17.24 -7.08 11.33
C SER A 93 -16.51 -6.51 10.13
N GLU A 94 -16.47 -5.19 10.03
CA GLU A 94 -15.78 -4.46 8.96
C GLU A 94 -14.33 -4.15 9.34
N VAL A 95 -13.47 -3.90 8.32
CA VAL A 95 -12.08 -3.49 8.51
C VAL A 95 -12.02 -2.15 9.25
N SER A 96 -11.27 -2.14 10.35
CA SER A 96 -10.94 -0.91 11.08
C SER A 96 -9.71 -0.25 10.46
N LEU A 97 -9.92 0.91 9.81
CA LEU A 97 -8.79 1.65 9.21
C LEU A 97 -7.80 2.16 10.26
N ASP A 98 -8.27 2.47 11.46
CA ASP A 98 -7.40 2.95 12.57
C ASP A 98 -6.52 1.82 13.08
N THR A 99 -7.10 0.63 13.30
CA THR A 99 -6.32 -0.56 13.70
C THR A 99 -5.36 -0.98 12.60
N LEU A 100 -5.79 -0.95 11.35
CA LEU A 100 -4.95 -1.22 10.20
C LEU A 100 -3.77 -0.23 10.13
N ALA A 101 -4.02 1.06 10.40
CA ALA A 101 -2.98 2.09 10.44
C ALA A 101 -1.92 1.81 11.51
N LEU A 102 -2.30 1.31 12.67
CA LEU A 102 -1.34 0.93 13.72
C LEU A 102 -0.41 -0.20 13.26
N PHE A 103 -0.96 -1.21 12.59
CA PHE A 103 -0.13 -2.30 12.05
C PHE A 103 0.77 -1.84 10.90
N VAL A 104 0.26 -1.00 9.98
CA VAL A 104 1.06 -0.41 8.91
C VAL A 104 2.20 0.43 9.50
N ASP A 105 1.93 1.30 10.47
CA ASP A 105 2.93 2.12 11.16
C ASP A 105 4.05 1.26 11.76
N SER A 106 3.68 0.21 12.46
CA SER A 106 4.63 -0.75 13.04
C SER A 106 5.50 -1.42 11.98
N LEU A 107 4.89 -1.89 10.87
CA LEU A 107 5.60 -2.58 9.80
C LEU A 107 6.51 -1.65 9.00
N LEU A 108 6.08 -0.40 8.74
CA LEU A 108 6.91 0.61 8.07
C LEU A 108 8.14 0.97 8.93
N SER A 109 7.96 1.02 10.26
CA SER A 109 9.08 1.22 11.19
C SER A 109 10.15 0.12 11.06
N VAL A 110 9.74 -1.14 10.92
CA VAL A 110 10.67 -2.27 10.75
C VAL A 110 11.50 -2.17 9.48
N VAL A 111 10.91 -1.64 8.40
CA VAL A 111 11.61 -1.47 7.11
C VAL A 111 12.24 -0.08 6.93
N ASN A 112 12.31 0.72 8.00
CA ASN A 112 12.88 2.07 8.02
C ASN A 112 12.27 3.01 6.97
N LEU A 113 10.97 2.93 6.74
CA LEU A 113 10.22 3.86 5.90
C LEU A 113 9.58 4.97 6.73
N ASP A 114 9.31 6.11 6.06
CA ASP A 114 8.59 7.23 6.66
C ASP A 114 7.19 6.77 7.09
N ARG A 115 6.79 7.22 8.28
CA ARG A 115 5.52 6.87 8.94
C ARG A 115 4.39 7.86 8.61
N ASN A 116 4.67 8.84 7.75
CA ASN A 116 3.67 9.78 7.24
C ASN A 116 2.90 9.14 6.08
N PHE A 117 1.83 8.46 6.38
CA PHE A 117 1.00 7.76 5.38
C PHE A 117 -0.49 7.97 5.65
N THR A 118 -1.28 7.73 4.62
CA THR A 118 -2.75 7.69 4.69
C THR A 118 -3.25 6.39 4.07
N ILE A 119 -4.13 5.69 4.78
CA ILE A 119 -4.82 4.51 4.26
C ILE A 119 -6.15 4.96 3.68
N LEU A 120 -6.40 4.54 2.45
CA LEU A 120 -7.63 4.85 1.72
C LEU A 120 -8.36 3.54 1.42
N GLU A 121 -9.66 3.52 1.73
CA GLU A 121 -10.56 2.55 1.11
C GLU A 121 -11.19 3.19 -0.12
N VAL A 122 -11.06 2.52 -1.27
CA VAL A 122 -11.58 3.01 -2.54
C VAL A 122 -12.57 2.01 -3.15
N ASP A 123 -13.54 2.49 -3.90
CA ASP A 123 -14.43 1.65 -4.67
C ASP A 123 -13.78 1.19 -6.00
N ASN A 124 -14.50 0.38 -6.77
CA ASN A 124 -14.02 -0.12 -8.07
C ASN A 124 -13.81 1.00 -9.11
N ALA A 125 -14.39 2.17 -8.89
CA ALA A 125 -14.19 3.36 -9.72
C ALA A 125 -13.03 4.25 -9.22
N GLY A 126 -12.35 3.85 -8.14
CA GLY A 126 -11.25 4.60 -7.53
C GLY A 126 -11.71 5.77 -6.66
N ARG A 127 -13.00 5.86 -6.31
CA ARG A 127 -13.51 6.90 -5.42
C ARG A 127 -13.22 6.53 -3.98
N ILE A 128 -12.76 7.51 -3.19
CA ILE A 128 -12.47 7.32 -1.77
C ILE A 128 -13.78 7.12 -1.01
N LEU A 129 -13.90 6.01 -0.31
CA LEU A 129 -15.02 5.68 0.56
C LEU A 129 -14.71 6.09 2.01
N ARG A 130 -13.52 5.72 2.50
CA ARG A 130 -13.05 6.03 3.84
C ARG A 130 -11.55 6.31 3.83
N GLN A 131 -11.08 7.09 4.79
CA GLN A 131 -9.65 7.37 5.01
C GLN A 131 -9.38 7.46 6.52
N ASN A 132 -8.19 7.09 6.95
CA ASN A 132 -7.81 7.14 8.36
C ASN A 132 -7.35 8.53 8.83
N ASN A 133 -6.85 9.38 7.93
CA ASN A 133 -6.42 10.74 8.23
C ASN A 133 -6.41 11.61 6.96
N GLU A 134 -6.17 12.92 7.08
CA GLU A 134 -6.20 13.90 5.98
C GLU A 134 -4.79 14.32 5.51
N LEU A 135 -3.77 13.47 5.65
CA LEU A 135 -2.38 13.80 5.30
C LEU A 135 -2.08 13.79 3.78
N LEU A 136 -3.09 13.60 2.93
CA LEU A 136 -2.88 13.56 1.48
C LEU A 136 -2.43 14.91 0.93
N THR A 137 -1.29 14.89 0.24
CA THR A 137 -0.78 16.03 -0.54
C THR A 137 -0.72 15.65 -2.02
N PRO A 138 -0.70 16.63 -2.95
CA PRO A 138 -0.53 16.35 -4.37
C PRO A 138 0.74 15.55 -4.72
N THR A 139 1.75 15.63 -3.85
CA THR A 139 3.04 14.94 -3.99
C THR A 139 3.10 13.57 -3.29
N SER A 140 2.00 13.14 -2.64
CA SER A 140 1.95 11.85 -1.96
C SER A 140 2.20 10.69 -2.93
N LEU A 141 3.09 9.79 -2.55
CA LEU A 141 3.33 8.55 -3.29
C LEU A 141 2.16 7.58 -3.07
N LYS A 142 1.75 6.92 -4.15
CA LYS A 142 0.70 5.91 -4.10
C LYS A 142 1.32 4.51 -4.16
N THR A 143 0.89 3.63 -3.28
CA THR A 143 1.23 2.22 -3.34
C THR A 143 0.23 1.44 -4.21
N ARG A 144 0.41 0.13 -4.31
CA ARG A 144 -0.57 -0.75 -4.94
C ARG A 144 -1.88 -0.75 -4.16
N VAL A 145 -2.98 -0.88 -4.88
CA VAL A 145 -4.31 -1.10 -4.29
C VAL A 145 -4.46 -2.60 -4.01
N PHE A 146 -4.87 -2.93 -2.78
CA PHE A 146 -5.18 -4.30 -2.37
C PHE A 146 -6.69 -4.48 -2.29
N SER A 147 -7.17 -5.65 -2.75
CA SER A 147 -8.58 -5.99 -2.63
C SER A 147 -8.90 -6.41 -1.20
N ILE A 148 -9.85 -5.72 -0.59
CA ILE A 148 -10.40 -6.10 0.73
C ILE A 148 -11.54 -7.13 0.56
N ARG A 149 -12.10 -7.20 -0.65
CA ARG A 149 -13.26 -8.01 -0.96
C ARG A 149 -12.94 -8.94 -2.12
N ARG A 150 -13.33 -10.19 -2.00
CA ARG A 150 -13.32 -11.11 -3.14
C ARG A 150 -14.42 -10.68 -4.10
N ASP A 151 -14.05 -10.19 -5.27
CA ASP A 151 -15.00 -9.78 -6.29
C ASP A 151 -15.76 -11.01 -6.80
N GLN A 152 -17.08 -11.06 -6.55
CA GLN A 152 -17.94 -12.13 -7.04
C GLN A 152 -18.41 -11.90 -8.48
N SER A 153 -17.93 -10.86 -9.16
CA SER A 153 -18.41 -10.50 -10.50
C SER A 153 -17.80 -11.31 -11.64
N LYS A 154 -16.96 -12.31 -11.36
CA LYS A 154 -16.42 -13.23 -12.37
C LYS A 154 -16.83 -14.68 -12.07
N GLY A 155 -18.06 -14.98 -12.30
CA GLY A 155 -18.56 -16.35 -12.28
C GLY A 155 -20.02 -16.37 -12.63
N ILE A 156 -20.26 -16.65 -13.88
CA ILE A 156 -21.43 -17.25 -14.52
C ILE A 156 -21.67 -16.49 -15.83
N SER A 157 -21.06 -16.99 -16.88
CA SER A 157 -21.66 -17.06 -18.21
C SER A 157 -21.86 -18.52 -18.51
#